data_a2280efd94d2d966298055a80099fcde
#
_entry.id   a2280efd94d2d966298055a80099fcde
#
_cell.length_a   1.000
_cell.length_b   1.000
_cell.length_c   1.000
_cell.angle_alpha   90.00
_cell.angle_beta   90.00
_cell.angle_gamma   90.00
#
_symmetry.space_group_name_H-M   'P 1'
#
loop_
_entity.id
_entity.type
_entity.pdbx_description
1 polymer ?
#
loop_
_entity_poly.entity_id
_entity_poly.type
_entity_poly.pdbx_seq_one_letter_code
_entity_poly.pdbx_strand_id
1 'polypeptide(L)'
;SRTYYWLWFALAFFLTAVVLLLRREQMKRNADITGLRNRKAAKVARRRLSKARSLLDTGKPEMVNAELAKALWGYLGDKLAIALSDLTKDKCYSALRTRNVEEGVITELDLILSATEYSRFSPSSEGESPDALYKRAAALIGKLDNVLD
;
A
#
# COMPACT_ATOMS: atom_id res chain seq x y z
N SER A 1 -24.77 -13.16 -52.25
CA SER A 1 -24.82 -12.36 -51.02
C SER A 1 -24.47 -13.13 -49.72
N ARG A 2 -24.11 -14.43 -49.78
CA ARG A 2 -23.67 -15.26 -48.61
C ARG A 2 -22.27 -14.91 -48.12
N THR A 3 -21.45 -14.26 -48.93
CA THR A 3 -20.07 -13.86 -48.62
C THR A 3 -19.98 -12.68 -47.68
N TYR A 4 -21.02 -11.81 -47.62
CA TYR A 4 -21.06 -10.66 -46.75
C TYR A 4 -21.16 -11.03 -45.26
N TYR A 5 -21.86 -12.10 -44.90
CA TYR A 5 -21.98 -12.56 -43.52
C TYR A 5 -20.65 -13.08 -42.95
N TRP A 6 -19.84 -13.72 -43.77
CA TRP A 6 -18.52 -14.23 -43.38
C TRP A 6 -17.54 -13.08 -43.07
N LEU A 7 -17.62 -11.97 -43.82
CA LEU A 7 -16.81 -10.79 -43.59
C LEU A 7 -17.15 -10.13 -42.27
N TRP A 8 -18.40 -10.07 -41.88
CA TRP A 8 -18.83 -9.52 -40.58
C TRP A 8 -18.37 -10.40 -39.43
N PHE A 9 -18.44 -11.70 -39.55
CA PHE A 9 -17.93 -12.61 -38.55
C PHE A 9 -16.41 -12.54 -38.44
N ALA A 10 -15.68 -12.46 -39.52
CA ALA A 10 -14.24 -12.29 -39.52
C ALA A 10 -13.82 -10.95 -38.86
N LEU A 11 -14.56 -9.87 -39.15
CA LEU A 11 -14.32 -8.55 -38.52
C LEU A 11 -14.56 -8.57 -37.03
N ALA A 12 -15.66 -9.19 -36.57
CA ALA A 12 -15.97 -9.31 -35.15
C ALA A 12 -14.91 -10.14 -34.41
N PHE A 13 -14.48 -11.25 -35.03
CA PHE A 13 -13.43 -12.11 -34.46
C PHE A 13 -12.09 -11.38 -34.37
N PHE A 14 -11.73 -10.62 -35.41
CA PHE A 14 -10.51 -9.81 -35.43
C PHE A 14 -10.53 -8.71 -34.37
N LEU A 15 -11.66 -8.00 -34.21
CA LEU A 15 -11.85 -7.00 -33.15
C LEU A 15 -11.70 -7.60 -31.75
N THR A 16 -12.31 -8.76 -31.54
CA THR A 16 -12.20 -9.48 -30.26
C THR A 16 -10.77 -9.90 -29.96
N ALA A 17 -10.05 -10.42 -30.97
CA ALA A 17 -8.64 -10.79 -30.83
C ALA A 17 -7.75 -9.58 -30.49
N VAL A 18 -7.97 -8.44 -31.15
CA VAL A 18 -7.24 -7.20 -30.87
C VAL A 18 -7.50 -6.71 -29.44
N VAL A 19 -8.76 -6.71 -28.99
CA VAL A 19 -9.12 -6.32 -27.61
C VAL A 19 -8.47 -7.26 -26.58
N LEU A 20 -8.45 -8.56 -26.85
CA LEU A 20 -7.80 -9.53 -25.96
C LEU A 20 -6.28 -9.35 -25.90
N LEU A 21 -5.63 -9.04 -27.02
CA LEU A 21 -4.20 -8.75 -27.08
C LEU A 21 -3.87 -7.46 -26.32
N LEU A 22 -4.65 -6.40 -26.49
CA LEU A 22 -4.48 -5.14 -25.77
C LEU A 22 -4.68 -5.33 -24.26
N ARG A 23 -5.69 -6.09 -23.85
CA ARG A 23 -5.90 -6.43 -22.44
C ARG A 23 -4.74 -7.25 -21.85
N ARG A 24 -4.21 -8.22 -22.61
CA ARG A 24 -3.04 -8.99 -22.18
C ARG A 24 -1.80 -8.13 -21.99
N GLU A 25 -1.60 -7.17 -22.87
CA GLU A 25 -0.47 -6.25 -22.80
C GLU A 25 -0.61 -5.25 -21.65
N GLN A 26 -1.82 -4.74 -21.39
CA GLN A 26 -2.10 -3.92 -20.21
C GLN A 26 -1.91 -4.68 -18.90
N MET A 27 -2.34 -5.95 -18.83
CA MET A 27 -2.13 -6.78 -17.64
C MET A 27 -0.64 -7.04 -17.38
N LYS A 28 0.17 -7.28 -18.40
CA LYS A 28 1.63 -7.45 -18.25
C LYS A 28 2.29 -6.15 -17.75
N ARG A 29 1.96 -5.00 -18.33
CA ARG A 29 2.49 -3.70 -17.91
C ARG A 29 2.09 -3.38 -16.46
N ASN A 30 0.85 -3.66 -16.08
CA ASN A 30 0.39 -3.45 -14.70
C ASN A 30 1.08 -4.40 -13.72
N ALA A 31 1.33 -5.66 -14.09
CA ALA A 31 2.07 -6.61 -13.28
C ALA A 31 3.53 -6.17 -13.06
N ASP A 32 4.20 -5.65 -14.10
CA ASP A 32 5.56 -5.13 -14.01
C ASP A 32 5.65 -3.89 -13.11
N ILE A 33 4.69 -2.96 -13.22
CA ILE A 33 4.62 -1.77 -12.37
C ILE A 33 4.35 -2.16 -10.91
N THR A 34 3.47 -3.13 -10.69
CA THR A 34 3.15 -3.64 -9.34
C THR A 34 4.36 -4.32 -8.71
N GLY A 35 5.07 -5.14 -9.48
CA GLY A 35 6.31 -5.77 -9.02
C GLY A 35 7.40 -4.76 -8.66
N LEU A 36 7.57 -3.71 -9.45
CA LEU A 36 8.50 -2.62 -9.17
C LEU A 36 8.11 -1.82 -7.92
N ARG A 37 6.81 -1.54 -7.73
CA ARG A 37 6.29 -0.87 -6.51
C ARG A 37 6.54 -1.71 -5.28
N ASN A 38 6.25 -3.00 -5.34
CA ASN A 38 6.49 -3.93 -4.25
C ASN A 38 7.96 -3.93 -3.80
N ARG A 39 8.89 -4.09 -4.75
CA ARG A 39 10.35 -4.06 -4.46
C ARG A 39 10.83 -2.72 -3.90
N LYS A 40 10.17 -1.62 -4.23
CA LYS A 40 10.52 -0.28 -3.77
C LYS A 40 9.76 0.17 -2.54
N ALA A 41 8.73 -0.57 -2.11
CA ALA A 41 7.85 -0.19 -1.01
C ALA A 41 8.61 0.14 0.28
N ALA A 42 9.51 -0.72 0.72
CA ALA A 42 10.33 -0.50 1.90
C ALA A 42 11.25 0.73 1.77
N LYS A 43 11.84 0.94 0.59
CA LYS A 43 12.70 2.09 0.35
C LYS A 43 11.93 3.41 0.43
N VAL A 44 10.73 3.44 -0.15
CA VAL A 44 9.85 4.62 -0.10
C VAL A 44 9.37 4.87 1.33
N ALA A 45 8.98 3.82 2.05
CA ALA A 45 8.59 3.91 3.46
C ALA A 45 9.72 4.45 4.34
N ARG A 46 10.95 3.94 4.19
CA ARG A 46 12.12 4.43 4.92
C ARG A 46 12.41 5.91 4.64
N ARG A 47 12.24 6.37 3.42
CA ARG A 47 12.39 7.79 3.06
C ARG A 47 11.34 8.66 3.77
N ARG A 48 10.08 8.20 3.84
CA ARG A 48 9.02 8.90 4.57
C ARG A 48 9.26 8.88 6.08
N LEU A 49 9.76 7.76 6.62
CA LEU A 49 10.18 7.66 8.02
C LEU A 49 11.31 8.64 8.34
N SER A 50 12.29 8.78 7.45
CA SER A 50 13.38 9.77 7.61
C SER A 50 12.82 11.21 7.67
N LYS A 51 11.81 11.51 6.86
CA LYS A 51 11.11 12.80 6.94
C LYS A 51 10.38 12.99 8.28
N ALA A 52 9.70 11.96 8.76
CA ALA A 52 9.06 11.98 10.07
C ALA A 52 10.09 12.22 11.20
N ARG A 53 11.27 11.59 11.10
CA ARG A 53 12.38 11.80 12.04
C ARG A 53 12.85 13.25 12.03
N SER A 54 13.06 13.83 10.87
CA SER A 54 13.43 15.25 10.73
C SER A 54 12.40 16.20 11.37
N LEU A 55 11.12 15.86 11.29
CA LEU A 55 10.04 16.63 11.94
C LEU A 55 10.09 16.50 13.48
N LEU A 56 10.47 15.34 14.01
CA LEU A 56 10.72 15.17 15.45
C LEU A 56 11.86 16.08 15.92
N ASP A 57 12.96 16.09 15.17
CA ASP A 57 14.15 16.88 15.52
C ASP A 57 13.90 18.41 15.43
N THR A 58 12.96 18.82 14.56
CA THR A 58 12.56 20.24 14.40
C THR A 58 11.43 20.69 15.32
N GLY A 59 10.97 19.81 16.24
CA GLY A 59 9.96 20.16 17.24
C GLY A 59 8.54 20.38 16.67
N LYS A 60 8.16 19.64 15.61
CA LYS A 60 6.83 19.65 15.00
C LYS A 60 6.11 18.30 15.17
N PRO A 61 5.79 17.87 16.40
CA PRO A 61 5.25 16.53 16.67
C PRO A 61 3.89 16.27 15.98
N GLU A 62 3.08 17.31 15.79
CA GLU A 62 1.77 17.17 15.12
C GLU A 62 1.88 16.67 13.68
N MET A 63 2.95 17.04 12.97
CA MET A 63 3.19 16.61 11.60
C MET A 63 3.79 15.21 11.50
N VAL A 64 4.43 14.73 12.58
CA VAL A 64 5.07 13.41 12.63
C VAL A 64 4.04 12.29 12.42
N ASN A 65 2.94 12.34 13.15
CA ASN A 65 1.90 11.33 13.08
C ASN A 65 1.27 11.24 11.68
N ALA A 66 1.09 12.38 11.01
CA ALA A 66 0.61 12.40 9.62
C ALA A 66 1.62 11.77 8.65
N GLU A 67 2.91 12.02 8.83
CA GLU A 67 3.95 11.40 7.98
C GLU A 67 4.12 9.91 8.29
N LEU A 68 3.97 9.47 9.55
CA LEU A 68 3.96 8.05 9.92
C LEU A 68 2.78 7.32 9.28
N ALA A 69 1.58 7.89 9.34
CA ALA A 69 0.40 7.33 8.68
C ALA A 69 0.62 7.19 7.16
N LYS A 70 1.15 8.23 6.52
CA LYS A 70 1.48 8.18 5.07
C LYS A 70 2.54 7.13 4.74
N ALA A 71 3.54 6.94 5.61
CA ALA A 71 4.56 5.92 5.44
C ALA A 71 3.97 4.51 5.51
N LEU A 72 3.14 4.23 6.51
CA LEU A 72 2.49 2.94 6.71
C LEU A 72 1.49 2.61 5.60
N TRP A 73 0.56 3.53 5.32
CA TRP A 73 -0.43 3.32 4.27
C TRP A 73 0.20 3.20 2.88
N GLY A 74 1.22 4.01 2.58
CA GLY A 74 1.95 3.91 1.33
C GLY A 74 2.69 2.58 1.20
N TYR A 75 3.33 2.10 2.29
CA TYR A 75 3.98 0.79 2.33
C TYR A 75 2.99 -0.34 2.07
N LEU A 76 1.87 -0.35 2.80
CA LEU A 76 0.85 -1.38 2.66
C LEU A 76 0.25 -1.41 1.24
N GLY A 77 -0.10 -0.26 0.70
CA GLY A 77 -0.63 -0.16 -0.66
C GLY A 77 0.33 -0.70 -1.71
N ASP A 78 1.60 -0.33 -1.63
CA ASP A 78 2.62 -0.76 -2.59
C ASP A 78 3.02 -2.24 -2.39
N LYS A 79 3.16 -2.71 -1.13
CA LYS A 79 3.58 -4.09 -0.84
C LYS A 79 2.47 -5.11 -1.08
N LEU A 80 1.23 -4.75 -0.76
CA LEU A 80 0.07 -5.61 -0.96
C LEU A 80 -0.57 -5.47 -2.35
N ALA A 81 -0.10 -4.54 -3.18
CA ALA A 81 -0.65 -4.22 -4.49
C ALA A 81 -2.13 -3.79 -4.43
N ILE A 82 -2.51 -3.07 -3.38
CA ILE A 82 -3.85 -2.53 -3.20
C ILE A 82 -3.88 -1.09 -3.72
N ALA A 83 -4.85 -0.77 -4.58
CA ALA A 83 -5.04 0.59 -5.07
C ALA A 83 -5.42 1.53 -3.92
N LEU A 84 -4.95 2.78 -3.96
CA LEU A 84 -5.18 3.76 -2.90
C LEU A 84 -6.67 4.00 -2.62
N SER A 85 -7.51 3.94 -3.66
CA SER A 85 -8.97 4.03 -3.56
C SER A 85 -9.62 2.90 -2.74
N ASP A 86 -8.96 1.75 -2.69
CA ASP A 86 -9.44 0.53 -2.07
C ASP A 86 -8.72 0.20 -0.76
N LEU A 87 -7.78 1.05 -0.36
CA LEU A 87 -6.90 0.84 0.77
C LEU A 87 -7.65 1.09 2.07
N THR A 88 -8.18 0.04 2.66
CA THR A 88 -8.89 0.02 3.95
C THR A 88 -8.22 -0.92 4.92
N LYS A 89 -8.40 -0.71 6.24
CA LYS A 89 -7.88 -1.60 7.29
C LYS A 89 -8.28 -3.05 7.03
N ASP A 90 -9.55 -3.31 6.77
CA ASP A 90 -10.08 -4.67 6.56
C ASP A 90 -9.42 -5.37 5.37
N LYS A 91 -9.27 -4.68 4.24
CA LYS A 91 -8.60 -5.24 3.06
C LYS A 91 -7.12 -5.51 3.32
N CYS A 92 -6.44 -4.59 4.00
CA CYS A 92 -5.03 -4.78 4.38
C CYS A 92 -4.86 -5.97 5.31
N TYR A 93 -5.67 -6.07 6.37
CA TYR A 93 -5.56 -7.16 7.33
C TYR A 93 -5.91 -8.52 6.71
N SER A 94 -6.94 -8.58 5.87
CA SER A 94 -7.27 -9.79 5.10
C SER A 94 -6.13 -10.20 4.17
N ALA A 95 -5.52 -9.26 3.47
CA ALA A 95 -4.38 -9.53 2.59
C ALA A 95 -3.13 -10.00 3.36
N LEU A 96 -2.88 -9.45 4.55
CA LEU A 96 -1.78 -9.87 5.43
C LEU A 96 -2.01 -11.30 5.97
N ARG A 97 -3.25 -11.63 6.40
CA ARG A 97 -3.63 -12.99 6.82
C ARG A 97 -3.45 -14.00 5.69
N THR A 98 -3.87 -13.65 4.48
CA THR A 98 -3.69 -14.51 3.29
C THR A 98 -2.21 -14.79 3.00
N ARG A 99 -1.31 -13.90 3.39
CA ARG A 99 0.15 -14.08 3.28
C ARG A 99 0.79 -14.68 4.52
N ASN A 100 -0.02 -15.24 5.43
CA ASN A 100 0.41 -15.89 6.67
C ASN A 100 1.21 -14.96 7.60
N VAL A 101 0.91 -13.68 7.62
CA VAL A 101 1.47 -12.75 8.61
C VAL A 101 0.86 -13.04 9.97
N GLU A 102 1.68 -13.10 11.00
CA GLU A 102 1.28 -13.37 12.38
C GLU A 102 0.26 -12.33 12.89
N GLU A 103 -0.78 -12.79 13.59
CA GLU A 103 -1.82 -11.90 14.14
C GLU A 103 -1.27 -10.85 15.11
N GLY A 104 -0.19 -11.15 15.81
CA GLY A 104 0.51 -10.18 16.65
C GLY A 104 1.04 -8.99 15.88
N VAL A 105 1.54 -9.20 14.67
CA VAL A 105 2.04 -8.14 13.78
C VAL A 105 0.87 -7.31 13.24
N ILE A 106 -0.25 -7.94 12.91
CA ILE A 106 -1.47 -7.26 12.44
C ILE A 106 -2.07 -6.40 13.55
N THR A 107 -2.11 -6.91 14.78
CA THR A 107 -2.58 -6.18 15.96
C THR A 107 -1.69 -4.95 16.22
N GLU A 108 -0.38 -5.12 16.15
CA GLU A 108 0.58 -4.03 16.31
C GLU A 108 0.37 -2.94 15.22
N LEU A 109 0.14 -3.37 13.98
CA LEU A 109 -0.18 -2.47 12.88
C LEU A 109 -1.47 -1.66 13.17
N ASP A 110 -2.52 -2.33 13.64
CA ASP A 110 -3.79 -1.66 13.98
C ASP A 110 -3.61 -0.63 15.11
N LEU A 111 -2.86 -0.98 16.14
CA LEU A 111 -2.55 -0.07 17.25
C LEU A 111 -1.81 1.19 16.76
N ILE A 112 -0.79 1.01 15.92
CA ILE A 112 -0.01 2.14 15.40
C ILE A 112 -0.87 3.02 14.46
N LEU A 113 -1.64 2.41 13.55
CA LEU A 113 -2.53 3.15 12.66
C LEU A 113 -3.58 3.93 13.46
N SER A 114 -4.19 3.30 14.46
CA SER A 114 -5.18 3.95 15.33
C SER A 114 -4.57 5.09 16.14
N ALA A 115 -3.36 4.92 16.66
CA ALA A 115 -2.65 5.99 17.37
C ALA A 115 -2.36 7.19 16.45
N THR A 116 -1.96 6.95 15.19
CA THR A 116 -1.73 8.05 14.23
C THR A 116 -3.02 8.77 13.84
N GLU A 117 -4.15 8.07 13.78
CA GLU A 117 -5.47 8.63 13.49
C GLU A 117 -5.99 9.44 14.68
N TYR A 118 -5.90 8.89 15.90
CA TYR A 118 -6.36 9.53 17.12
C TYR A 118 -5.68 10.89 17.36
N SER A 119 -4.37 10.96 17.17
CA SER A 119 -3.60 12.19 17.37
C SER A 119 -3.96 13.32 16.39
N ARG A 120 -4.61 13.03 15.26
CA ARG A 120 -5.14 14.07 14.35
C ARG A 120 -6.36 14.79 14.91
N PHE A 121 -7.14 14.11 15.77
CA PHE A 121 -8.41 14.62 16.29
C PHE A 121 -8.32 15.07 17.76
N SER A 122 -7.30 14.64 18.49
CA SER A 122 -7.08 14.98 19.89
C SER A 122 -5.61 15.29 20.15
N PRO A 123 -5.19 16.54 20.01
CA PRO A 123 -3.80 16.95 20.23
C PRO A 123 -3.38 16.96 21.72
N SER A 124 -4.28 16.60 22.64
CA SER A 124 -3.99 16.59 24.07
C SER A 124 -3.23 15.33 24.52
N SER A 125 -2.29 15.54 25.34
CA SER A 125 -1.19 14.82 25.98
C SER A 125 -1.40 13.41 26.56
N GLU A 126 -2.44 12.66 26.23
CA GLU A 126 -2.70 11.32 26.77
C GLU A 126 -2.32 10.17 25.84
N GLY A 127 -1.72 10.46 24.68
CA GLY A 127 -1.28 9.46 23.71
C GLY A 127 0.20 9.10 23.85
N GLU A 128 0.59 8.03 23.16
CA GLU A 128 1.98 7.62 23.01
C GLU A 128 2.83 8.74 22.41
N SER A 129 4.05 8.94 22.92
CA SER A 129 4.94 9.99 22.41
C SER A 129 5.26 9.76 20.93
N PRO A 130 5.37 10.84 20.12
CA PRO A 130 5.68 10.71 18.68
C PRO A 130 6.99 9.97 18.41
N ASP A 131 7.99 10.06 19.29
CA ASP A 131 9.25 9.32 19.18
C ASP A 131 9.06 7.81 19.40
N ALA A 132 8.27 7.43 20.41
CA ALA A 132 7.95 6.02 20.67
C ALA A 132 7.14 5.42 19.51
N LEU A 133 6.15 6.14 19.01
CA LEU A 133 5.33 5.75 17.87
C LEU A 133 6.17 5.61 16.59
N TYR A 134 7.11 6.51 16.36
CA TYR A 134 8.06 6.43 15.26
C TYR A 134 8.91 5.15 15.33
N LYS A 135 9.48 4.82 16.49
CA LYS A 135 10.29 3.63 16.70
C LYS A 135 9.49 2.35 16.44
N ARG A 136 8.26 2.30 16.93
CA ARG A 136 7.35 1.17 16.69
C ARG A 136 6.99 1.03 15.22
N ALA A 137 6.65 2.11 14.55
CA ALA A 137 6.33 2.09 13.12
C ALA A 137 7.53 1.65 12.26
N ALA A 138 8.73 2.12 12.56
CA ALA A 138 9.95 1.73 11.85
C ALA A 138 10.27 0.24 12.05
N ALA A 139 10.14 -0.26 13.28
CA ALA A 139 10.34 -1.68 13.59
C ALA A 139 9.28 -2.57 12.89
N LEU A 140 8.03 -2.12 12.87
CA LEU A 140 6.95 -2.86 12.22
C LEU A 140 7.15 -2.97 10.70
N ILE A 141 7.53 -1.88 10.02
CA ILE A 141 7.84 -1.92 8.59
C ILE A 141 8.98 -2.89 8.30
N GLY A 142 10.01 -2.91 9.15
CA GLY A 142 11.11 -3.87 9.04
C GLY A 142 10.64 -5.33 9.18
N LYS A 143 9.77 -5.62 10.15
CA LYS A 143 9.19 -6.96 10.33
C LYS A 143 8.32 -7.38 9.15
N LEU A 144 7.44 -6.49 8.69
CA LEU A 144 6.57 -6.76 7.55
C LEU A 144 7.37 -6.99 6.26
N ASP A 145 8.43 -6.23 6.05
CA ASP A 145 9.29 -6.37 4.86
C ASP A 145 9.97 -7.74 4.84
N ASN A 146 10.49 -8.20 5.99
CA ASN A 146 11.10 -9.52 6.12
C ASN A 146 10.13 -10.70 5.92
N VAL A 147 8.85 -10.51 6.28
CA VAL A 147 7.83 -11.57 6.14
C VAL A 147 7.21 -11.58 4.75
N LEU A 148 7.15 -10.42 4.09
CA LEU A 148 6.50 -10.24 2.80
C LEU A 148 7.45 -10.32 1.60
N ASP A 149 8.76 -10.40 1.82
CA ASP A 149 9.76 -10.68 0.78
C ASP A 149 9.89 -12.17 0.55
#